data_49144b0a9663ccadfcc5eca89d97747b
#
_entry.id   49144b0a9663ccadfcc5eca89d97747b
#
_cell.length_a   1.000
_cell.length_b   1.000
_cell.length_c   1.000
_cell.angle_alpha   90.00
_cell.angle_beta   90.00
_cell.angle_gamma   90.00
#
_symmetry.space_group_name_H-M   'P 1'
#
loop_
_entity.id
_entity.type
_entity.pdbx_description
1 polymer ?
#
loop_
_entity_poly.entity_id
_entity_poly.type
_entity_poly.pdbx_seq_one_letter_code
_entity_poly.pdbx_strand_id
1 'polypeptide(L)'
;YKLTDKEYTIDDFIEELKERGYIREEIESDGSGNITLTAKTEQAIRQQALNQIFGKIKRNGMGNHKSNKQGIGDEQTGEFRSFQFGDPIEKISITESLKNAHINHGINNFSLNESDLIVEESFHKSQMSTVLMVDISHSMILYGEDRITPAKKVAMALSEFIKTRYPKDSIDILVFGNDAWPIAIKDLPYLKVGPFHTNTVAGLSLAMDMLRRKRNTNKQIFMITDGKPSCLKFKDGSFFHGFFDLLRELGVLGTCGC
;
A
#
# COMPACT_ATOMS: atom_id res chain seq x y z
N TYR A 1 -14.72 -10.35 31.39
CA TYR A 1 -13.83 -11.37 31.94
C TYR A 1 -14.18 -11.54 33.41
N LYS A 2 -14.71 -12.70 33.80
CA LYS A 2 -14.82 -13.09 35.20
C LYS A 2 -13.42 -13.52 35.65
N LEU A 3 -12.79 -12.74 36.49
CA LEU A 3 -11.66 -13.16 37.29
C LEU A 3 -12.16 -14.27 38.22
N THR A 4 -11.80 -15.49 37.96
CA THR A 4 -11.99 -16.60 38.90
C THR A 4 -10.98 -16.47 40.04
N ASP A 5 -11.38 -16.85 41.27
CA ASP A 5 -10.70 -16.68 42.55
C ASP A 5 -9.32 -17.39 42.71
N LYS A 6 -8.55 -17.59 41.65
CA LYS A 6 -7.12 -17.89 41.70
C LYS A 6 -6.37 -16.64 41.32
N GLU A 7 -5.38 -16.27 42.15
CA GLU A 7 -4.41 -15.26 41.80
C GLU A 7 -3.76 -15.61 40.45
N TYR A 8 -4.31 -15.07 39.36
CA TYR A 8 -3.79 -15.24 38.00
C TYR A 8 -2.55 -14.34 37.92
N THR A 9 -1.39 -14.96 37.88
CA THR A 9 -0.10 -14.26 37.88
C THR A 9 0.29 -13.84 36.44
N ILE A 10 1.27 -12.95 36.35
CA ILE A 10 1.85 -12.53 35.06
C ILE A 10 2.50 -13.75 34.37
N ASP A 11 3.07 -14.66 35.15
CA ASP A 11 3.71 -15.86 34.62
C ASP A 11 2.68 -16.81 34.00
N ASP A 12 1.53 -17.02 34.64
CA ASP A 12 0.41 -17.80 34.09
C ASP A 12 -0.07 -17.19 32.75
N PHE A 13 -0.11 -15.86 32.67
CA PHE A 13 -0.48 -15.17 31.43
C PHE A 13 0.55 -15.37 30.31
N ILE A 14 1.83 -15.33 30.62
CA ILE A 14 2.92 -15.58 29.68
C ILE A 14 2.87 -17.02 29.18
N GLU A 15 2.66 -18.00 30.10
CA GLU A 15 2.51 -19.41 29.72
C GLU A 15 1.31 -19.63 28.78
N GLU A 16 0.16 -19.06 29.12
CA GLU A 16 -1.02 -19.13 28.24
C GLU A 16 -0.75 -18.56 26.84
N LEU A 17 -0.03 -17.46 26.74
CA LEU A 17 0.35 -16.87 25.44
C LEU A 17 1.33 -17.77 24.67
N LYS A 18 2.25 -18.45 25.37
CA LYS A 18 3.16 -19.44 24.77
C LYS A 18 2.39 -20.66 24.26
N GLU A 19 1.50 -21.23 25.06
CA GLU A 19 0.68 -22.39 24.68
C GLU A 19 -0.22 -22.08 23.48
N ARG A 20 -0.80 -20.89 23.43
CA ARG A 20 -1.61 -20.42 22.30
C ARG A 20 -0.79 -20.06 21.06
N GLY A 21 0.54 -20.08 21.17
CA GLY A 21 1.47 -19.77 20.09
C GLY A 21 1.48 -18.29 19.70
N TYR A 22 1.18 -17.40 20.63
CA TYR A 22 1.25 -15.96 20.40
C TYR A 22 2.65 -15.38 20.63
N ILE A 23 3.41 -15.97 21.53
CA ILE A 23 4.77 -15.56 21.85
C ILE A 23 5.69 -16.78 21.79
N ARG A 24 6.97 -16.52 21.54
CA ARG A 24 8.06 -17.49 21.58
C ARG A 24 9.15 -16.96 22.49
N GLU A 25 9.73 -17.83 23.28
CA GLU A 25 10.92 -17.53 24.04
C GLU A 25 12.14 -17.94 23.24
N GLU A 26 13.03 -17.01 22.99
CA GLU A 26 14.33 -17.25 22.37
C GLU A 26 15.39 -17.10 23.47
N ILE A 27 16.10 -18.16 23.75
CA ILE A 27 17.18 -18.17 24.73
C ILE A 27 18.44 -17.67 24.02
N GLU A 28 18.95 -16.52 24.43
CA GLU A 28 20.23 -16.01 23.93
C GLU A 28 21.40 -16.81 24.51
N SER A 29 22.55 -16.73 23.85
CA SER A 29 23.77 -17.47 24.25
C SER A 29 24.31 -17.08 25.65
N ASP A 30 23.82 -15.99 26.23
CA ASP A 30 24.13 -15.53 27.57
C ASP A 30 23.15 -16.06 28.67
N GLY A 31 22.18 -16.89 28.27
CA GLY A 31 21.16 -17.45 29.16
C GLY A 31 19.98 -16.53 29.44
N SER A 32 19.91 -15.35 28.85
CA SER A 32 18.74 -14.48 28.93
C SER A 32 17.64 -14.95 27.96
N GLY A 33 16.41 -15.07 28.46
CA GLY A 33 15.25 -15.39 27.66
C GLY A 33 14.61 -14.12 27.10
N ASN A 34 14.65 -13.93 25.79
CA ASN A 34 13.90 -12.87 25.11
C ASN A 34 12.57 -13.39 24.61
N ILE A 35 11.49 -12.65 24.94
CA ILE A 35 10.13 -12.97 24.46
C ILE A 35 9.91 -12.26 23.12
N THR A 36 9.69 -13.03 22.06
CA THR A 36 9.40 -12.52 20.73
C THR A 36 7.97 -12.84 20.31
N LEU A 37 7.34 -11.94 19.55
CA LEU A 37 6.02 -12.19 18.98
C LEU A 37 6.12 -13.17 17.80
N THR A 38 5.16 -14.07 17.72
CA THR A 38 5.09 -14.98 16.56
C THR A 38 4.44 -14.31 15.35
N ALA A 39 4.68 -14.84 14.15
CA ALA A 39 4.04 -14.38 12.91
C ALA A 39 2.49 -14.40 13.01
N LYS A 40 1.93 -15.34 13.78
CA LYS A 40 0.50 -15.43 14.08
C LYS A 40 0.01 -14.20 14.83
N THR A 41 0.76 -13.77 15.84
CA THR A 41 0.42 -12.57 16.63
C THR A 41 0.53 -11.30 15.81
N GLU A 42 1.61 -11.17 15.04
CA GLU A 42 1.78 -10.03 14.14
C GLU A 42 0.63 -9.92 13.13
N GLN A 43 0.20 -11.05 12.56
CA GLN A 43 -0.95 -11.08 11.66
C GLN A 43 -2.24 -10.72 12.38
N ALA A 44 -2.45 -11.22 13.60
CA ALA A 44 -3.63 -10.90 14.41
C ALA A 44 -3.71 -9.40 14.73
N ILE A 45 -2.58 -8.78 15.09
CA ILE A 45 -2.50 -7.34 15.36
C ILE A 45 -2.87 -6.53 14.10
N ARG A 46 -2.31 -6.88 12.94
CA ARG A 46 -2.64 -6.21 11.67
C ARG A 46 -4.11 -6.39 11.29
N GLN A 47 -4.65 -7.60 11.45
CA GLN A 47 -6.06 -7.89 11.18
C GLN A 47 -6.99 -7.12 12.14
N GLN A 48 -6.60 -6.99 13.40
CA GLN A 48 -7.35 -6.18 14.36
C GLN A 48 -7.34 -4.70 13.97
N ALA A 49 -6.18 -4.16 13.58
CA ALA A 49 -6.07 -2.80 13.08
C ALA A 49 -6.94 -2.57 11.84
N LEU A 50 -6.93 -3.54 10.89
CA LEU A 50 -7.81 -3.50 9.72
C LEU A 50 -9.29 -3.42 10.11
N ASN A 51 -9.73 -4.27 11.04
CA ASN A 51 -11.12 -4.30 11.49
C ASN A 51 -11.51 -3.03 12.24
N GLN A 52 -10.60 -2.42 13.00
CA GLN A 52 -10.85 -1.16 13.71
C GLN A 52 -10.99 0.03 12.76
N ILE A 53 -10.16 0.10 11.72
CA ILE A 53 -10.11 1.24 10.79
C ILE A 53 -11.17 1.12 9.70
N PHE A 54 -11.29 -0.05 9.08
CA PHE A 54 -12.15 -0.26 7.90
C PHE A 54 -13.40 -1.08 8.19
N GLY A 55 -13.59 -1.54 9.44
CA GLY A 55 -14.68 -2.43 9.82
C GLY A 55 -14.53 -3.84 9.23
N LYS A 56 -15.61 -4.61 9.25
CA LYS A 56 -15.63 -5.95 8.65
C LYS A 56 -15.70 -5.85 7.13
N ILE A 57 -14.56 -5.84 6.49
CA ILE A 57 -14.48 -5.86 5.03
C ILE A 57 -14.89 -7.25 4.54
N LYS A 58 -16.04 -7.35 3.88
CA LYS A 58 -16.43 -8.57 3.18
C LYS A 58 -15.46 -8.79 2.02
N ARG A 59 -14.91 -10.00 1.89
CA ARG A 59 -14.17 -10.44 0.70
C ARG A 59 -15.15 -10.49 -0.48
N ASN A 60 -15.21 -9.44 -1.27
CA ASN A 60 -15.87 -9.47 -2.57
C ASN A 60 -14.80 -9.83 -3.60
N GLY A 61 -14.75 -11.07 -4.06
CA GLY A 61 -13.91 -11.52 -5.17
C GLY A 61 -12.46 -11.01 -5.17
N MET A 62 -11.67 -11.39 -6.16
CA MET A 62 -10.34 -10.79 -6.35
C MET A 62 -10.50 -9.31 -6.76
N GLY A 63 -10.10 -8.39 -5.88
CA GLY A 63 -10.08 -6.97 -6.18
C GLY A 63 -9.09 -6.69 -7.30
N ASN A 64 -9.59 -6.15 -8.39
CA ASN A 64 -8.79 -5.67 -9.50
C ASN A 64 -9.09 -4.19 -9.71
N HIS A 65 -8.05 -3.40 -9.94
CA HIS A 65 -8.25 -2.03 -10.38
C HIS A 65 -8.74 -2.03 -11.82
N LYS A 66 -9.98 -1.61 -12.02
CA LYS A 66 -10.51 -1.39 -13.36
C LYS A 66 -9.83 -0.15 -13.93
N SER A 67 -9.09 -0.31 -15.00
CA SER A 67 -8.59 0.82 -15.78
C SER A 67 -9.62 1.16 -16.84
N ASN A 68 -10.01 2.43 -16.96
CA ASN A 68 -10.88 2.92 -18.04
C ASN A 68 -10.17 2.98 -19.41
N LYS A 69 -8.90 2.56 -19.47
CA LYS A 69 -8.18 2.48 -20.75
C LYS A 69 -8.43 1.11 -21.36
N GLN A 70 -9.02 1.11 -22.55
CA GLN A 70 -9.06 -0.06 -23.44
C GLN A 70 -7.62 -0.54 -23.64
N GLY A 71 -7.36 -1.80 -23.42
CA GLY A 71 -6.02 -2.37 -23.54
C GLY A 71 -6.04 -3.88 -23.70
N ILE A 72 -4.89 -4.43 -24.05
CA ILE A 72 -4.65 -5.88 -24.18
C ILE A 72 -4.61 -6.49 -22.78
N GLY A 73 -5.75 -6.85 -22.18
CA GLY A 73 -5.86 -7.45 -20.84
C GLY A 73 -6.31 -8.91 -20.92
N ASP A 74 -6.01 -9.68 -19.85
CA ASP A 74 -6.25 -11.14 -19.78
C ASP A 74 -7.66 -11.52 -19.33
N GLU A 75 -8.52 -10.60 -18.94
CA GLU A 75 -9.90 -10.90 -18.52
C GLU A 75 -10.90 -10.40 -19.55
N GLN A 76 -11.58 -11.36 -20.16
CA GLN A 76 -12.75 -11.13 -21.00
C GLN A 76 -13.89 -10.59 -20.17
N THR A 77 -14.50 -9.51 -20.60
CA THR A 77 -15.61 -8.87 -19.87
C THR A 77 -16.96 -9.45 -20.28
N GLY A 78 -17.00 -10.20 -21.38
CA GLY A 78 -18.24 -10.57 -22.02
C GLY A 78 -18.95 -9.41 -22.72
N GLU A 79 -18.35 -8.24 -22.76
CA GLU A 79 -18.84 -7.10 -23.53
C GLU A 79 -18.20 -7.13 -24.94
N PHE A 80 -19.01 -6.87 -25.94
CA PHE A 80 -18.62 -6.94 -27.35
C PHE A 80 -18.77 -5.57 -27.99
N ARG A 81 -17.82 -5.24 -28.89
CA ARG A 81 -17.90 -4.05 -29.74
C ARG A 81 -17.48 -4.36 -31.17
N SER A 82 -17.82 -3.49 -32.08
CA SER A 82 -17.36 -3.58 -33.48
C SER A 82 -15.83 -3.44 -33.55
N PHE A 83 -15.23 -4.22 -34.46
CA PHE A 83 -13.80 -4.17 -34.76
C PHE A 83 -13.37 -2.76 -35.22
N GLN A 84 -12.20 -2.33 -34.75
CA GLN A 84 -11.54 -1.10 -35.19
C GLN A 84 -10.13 -1.42 -35.67
N PHE A 85 -9.67 -0.70 -36.72
CA PHE A 85 -8.31 -0.88 -37.23
C PHE A 85 -7.28 -0.70 -36.09
N GLY A 86 -6.44 -1.71 -35.91
CA GLY A 86 -5.45 -1.77 -34.81
C GLY A 86 -5.82 -2.71 -33.68
N ASP A 87 -7.03 -3.28 -33.67
CA ASP A 87 -7.40 -4.31 -32.71
C ASP A 87 -6.63 -5.62 -32.94
N PRO A 88 -6.19 -6.32 -31.88
CA PRO A 88 -5.55 -7.61 -32.00
C PRO A 88 -6.53 -8.64 -32.55
N ILE A 89 -6.09 -9.39 -33.57
CA ILE A 89 -6.90 -10.44 -34.24
C ILE A 89 -7.34 -11.53 -33.25
N GLU A 90 -6.50 -11.80 -32.23
CA GLU A 90 -6.77 -12.81 -31.19
C GLU A 90 -8.01 -12.50 -30.35
N LYS A 91 -8.46 -11.23 -30.33
CA LYS A 91 -9.64 -10.78 -29.60
C LYS A 91 -10.92 -10.79 -30.41
N ILE A 92 -10.86 -11.13 -31.69
CA ILE A 92 -12.05 -11.25 -32.52
C ILE A 92 -12.86 -12.44 -32.05
N SER A 93 -14.09 -12.21 -31.62
CA SER A 93 -15.06 -13.25 -31.34
C SER A 93 -15.64 -13.79 -32.65
N ILE A 94 -15.12 -14.93 -33.06
CA ILE A 94 -15.58 -15.57 -34.31
C ILE A 94 -17.07 -15.87 -34.25
N THR A 95 -17.56 -16.35 -33.11
CA THR A 95 -18.98 -16.71 -32.95
C THR A 95 -19.90 -15.49 -33.11
N GLU A 96 -19.61 -14.39 -32.45
CA GLU A 96 -20.43 -13.17 -32.57
C GLU A 96 -20.25 -12.50 -33.95
N SER A 97 -19.06 -12.55 -34.53
CA SER A 97 -18.81 -12.05 -35.90
C SER A 97 -19.58 -12.82 -36.95
N LEU A 98 -19.60 -14.17 -36.88
CA LEU A 98 -20.39 -15.01 -37.80
C LEU A 98 -21.89 -14.77 -37.65
N LYS A 99 -22.35 -14.64 -36.40
CA LYS A 99 -23.75 -14.30 -36.12
C LYS A 99 -24.15 -12.96 -36.74
N ASN A 100 -23.27 -11.96 -36.59
CA ASN A 100 -23.48 -10.63 -37.17
C ASN A 100 -23.50 -10.68 -38.70
N ALA A 101 -22.57 -11.41 -39.33
CA ALA A 101 -22.54 -11.64 -40.77
C ALA A 101 -23.82 -12.33 -41.26
N HIS A 102 -24.34 -13.34 -40.54
CA HIS A 102 -25.62 -13.96 -40.90
C HIS A 102 -26.81 -13.03 -40.80
N ILE A 103 -26.81 -12.13 -39.81
CA ILE A 103 -27.86 -11.12 -39.65
C ILE A 103 -27.81 -10.12 -40.84
N ASN A 104 -26.62 -9.68 -41.21
CA ASN A 104 -26.43 -8.63 -42.21
C ASN A 104 -26.59 -9.13 -43.66
N HIS A 105 -26.15 -10.37 -43.96
CA HIS A 105 -26.07 -10.88 -45.35
C HIS A 105 -27.02 -12.06 -45.62
N GLY A 106 -27.65 -12.62 -44.59
CA GLY A 106 -28.54 -13.77 -44.71
C GLY A 106 -27.80 -15.10 -44.88
N ILE A 107 -28.58 -16.20 -44.78
CA ILE A 107 -28.00 -17.56 -44.77
C ILE A 107 -27.56 -18.01 -46.18
N ASN A 108 -28.24 -17.54 -47.23
CA ASN A 108 -28.02 -18.01 -48.59
C ASN A 108 -26.84 -17.30 -49.30
N ASN A 109 -26.45 -16.10 -48.86
CA ASN A 109 -25.37 -15.31 -49.46
C ASN A 109 -24.35 -14.91 -48.37
N PHE A 110 -23.88 -15.89 -47.63
CA PHE A 110 -22.94 -15.64 -46.53
C PHE A 110 -21.67 -14.97 -47.06
N SER A 111 -21.37 -13.79 -46.52
CA SER A 111 -20.09 -13.10 -46.66
C SER A 111 -19.69 -12.53 -45.31
N LEU A 112 -18.40 -12.54 -44.99
CA LEU A 112 -17.85 -11.96 -43.78
C LEU A 112 -17.06 -10.72 -44.16
N ASN A 113 -17.54 -9.55 -43.77
CA ASN A 113 -16.90 -8.27 -44.03
C ASN A 113 -16.28 -7.73 -42.75
N GLU A 114 -15.40 -6.75 -42.87
CA GLU A 114 -14.77 -6.08 -41.70
C GLU A 114 -15.82 -5.48 -40.75
N SER A 115 -16.93 -4.97 -41.29
CA SER A 115 -18.05 -4.41 -40.51
C SER A 115 -18.78 -5.45 -39.64
N ASP A 116 -18.64 -6.75 -39.96
CA ASP A 116 -19.27 -7.83 -39.20
C ASP A 116 -18.41 -8.33 -38.08
N LEU A 117 -17.13 -7.93 -38.06
CA LEU A 117 -16.19 -8.36 -37.04
C LEU A 117 -16.52 -7.74 -35.67
N ILE A 118 -16.61 -8.61 -34.68
CA ILE A 118 -16.89 -8.26 -33.30
C ILE A 118 -15.68 -8.61 -32.43
N VAL A 119 -15.24 -7.67 -31.64
CA VAL A 119 -14.12 -7.85 -30.71
C VAL A 119 -14.67 -7.93 -29.30
N GLU A 120 -14.18 -8.90 -28.53
CA GLU A 120 -14.46 -9.00 -27.11
C GLU A 120 -13.61 -8.00 -26.34
N GLU A 121 -14.28 -7.15 -25.55
CA GLU A 121 -13.60 -6.19 -24.72
C GLU A 121 -12.91 -6.86 -23.52
N SER A 122 -11.70 -6.46 -23.27
CA SER A 122 -10.95 -6.91 -22.11
C SER A 122 -10.48 -5.71 -21.30
N PHE A 123 -10.64 -5.77 -20.01
CA PHE A 123 -10.07 -4.75 -19.14
C PHE A 123 -8.60 -5.03 -18.84
N HIS A 124 -7.81 -3.98 -18.91
CA HIS A 124 -6.45 -4.03 -18.39
C HIS A 124 -6.51 -4.15 -16.87
N LYS A 125 -6.15 -5.32 -16.35
CA LYS A 125 -5.88 -5.48 -14.92
C LYS A 125 -4.56 -4.79 -14.63
N SER A 126 -4.63 -3.57 -14.18
CA SER A 126 -3.44 -2.85 -13.76
C SER A 126 -3.06 -3.26 -12.33
N GLN A 127 -1.85 -3.75 -12.16
CA GLN A 127 -1.22 -3.92 -10.87
C GLN A 127 -0.70 -2.58 -10.39
N MET A 128 -0.84 -2.31 -9.11
CA MET A 128 -0.40 -1.07 -8.49
C MET A 128 0.81 -1.31 -7.58
N SER A 129 1.75 -0.39 -7.60
CA SER A 129 2.83 -0.34 -6.62
C SER A 129 2.62 0.82 -5.68
N THR A 130 2.50 0.52 -4.41
CA THR A 130 2.27 1.50 -3.35
C THR A 130 3.51 1.63 -2.48
N VAL A 131 3.93 2.84 -2.19
CA VAL A 131 4.87 3.13 -1.11
C VAL A 131 4.13 3.88 -0.02
N LEU A 132 4.18 3.34 1.18
CA LEU A 132 3.62 3.96 2.38
C LEU A 132 4.75 4.62 3.18
N MET A 133 4.67 5.93 3.32
CA MET A 133 5.62 6.74 4.09
C MET A 133 5.03 7.04 5.47
N VAL A 134 5.76 6.77 6.54
CA VAL A 134 5.34 7.04 7.91
C VAL A 134 6.33 8.01 8.56
N ASP A 135 5.82 9.12 9.04
CA ASP A 135 6.58 10.11 9.78
C ASP A 135 6.89 9.60 11.19
N ILE A 136 8.16 9.66 11.57
CA ILE A 136 8.65 9.32 12.90
C ILE A 136 9.36 10.49 13.58
N SER A 137 9.11 11.69 13.10
CA SER A 137 9.66 12.92 13.67
C SER A 137 9.12 13.19 15.07
N HIS A 138 9.81 14.05 15.81
CA HIS A 138 9.48 14.36 17.18
C HIS A 138 8.07 14.99 17.35
N SER A 139 7.58 15.69 16.33
CA SER A 139 6.22 16.27 16.33
C SER A 139 5.10 15.24 16.54
N MET A 140 5.35 13.99 16.17
CA MET A 140 4.38 12.89 16.33
C MET A 140 4.05 12.54 17.80
N ILE A 141 4.79 13.08 18.77
CA ILE A 141 4.56 12.90 20.22
C ILE A 141 4.58 14.22 21.01
N LEU A 142 4.68 15.38 20.32
CA LEU A 142 4.71 16.69 20.99
C LEU A 142 3.35 17.05 21.59
N TYR A 143 3.41 17.90 22.62
CA TYR A 143 2.24 18.48 23.29
C TYR A 143 1.32 17.48 24.01
N GLY A 144 1.85 16.30 24.37
CA GLY A 144 1.06 15.27 25.08
C GLY A 144 0.10 14.50 24.16
N GLU A 145 0.13 14.73 22.87
CA GLU A 145 -0.66 13.98 21.89
C GLU A 145 0.16 12.83 21.33
N ASP A 146 -0.37 11.62 21.45
CA ASP A 146 0.19 10.42 20.83
C ASP A 146 -0.38 10.26 19.42
N ARG A 147 0.30 10.83 18.43
CA ARG A 147 -0.07 10.72 17.00
C ARG A 147 0.56 9.51 16.33
N ILE A 148 1.66 8.99 16.89
CA ILE A 148 2.33 7.83 16.29
C ILE A 148 1.52 6.54 16.44
N THR A 149 0.80 6.34 17.54
CA THR A 149 -0.03 5.15 17.74
C THR A 149 -1.16 5.04 16.71
N PRO A 150 -1.99 6.06 16.46
CA PRO A 150 -2.95 6.02 15.36
C PRO A 150 -2.30 5.90 13.99
N ALA A 151 -1.15 6.57 13.75
CA ALA A 151 -0.42 6.45 12.48
C ALA A 151 0.02 5.00 12.22
N LYS A 152 0.59 4.31 13.21
CA LYS A 152 0.92 2.88 13.12
C LYS A 152 -0.30 2.01 12.83
N LYS A 153 -1.43 2.26 13.51
CA LYS A 153 -2.68 1.53 13.27
C LYS A 153 -3.16 1.68 11.83
N VAL A 154 -3.16 2.91 11.30
CA VAL A 154 -3.54 3.18 9.91
C VAL A 154 -2.58 2.51 8.93
N ALA A 155 -1.27 2.59 9.17
CA ALA A 155 -0.25 1.96 8.34
C ALA A 155 -0.41 0.43 8.30
N MET A 156 -0.64 -0.21 9.46
CA MET A 156 -0.89 -1.65 9.54
C MET A 156 -2.19 -2.04 8.83
N ALA A 157 -3.27 -1.28 9.06
CA ALA A 157 -4.56 -1.53 8.45
C ALA A 157 -4.50 -1.41 6.92
N LEU A 158 -3.87 -0.36 6.41
CA LEU A 158 -3.70 -0.14 4.96
C LEU A 158 -2.84 -1.24 4.33
N SER A 159 -1.77 -1.65 4.99
CA SER A 159 -0.89 -2.73 4.52
C SER A 159 -1.63 -4.07 4.42
N GLU A 160 -2.40 -4.40 5.45
CA GLU A 160 -3.21 -5.63 5.46
C GLU A 160 -4.37 -5.55 4.45
N PHE A 161 -4.99 -4.38 4.30
CA PHE A 161 -6.04 -4.14 3.32
C PHE A 161 -5.53 -4.41 1.89
N ILE A 162 -4.40 -3.80 1.51
CA ILE A 162 -3.82 -3.98 0.18
C ILE A 162 -3.47 -5.44 -0.05
N LYS A 163 -2.79 -6.10 0.88
CA LYS A 163 -2.41 -7.52 0.75
C LYS A 163 -3.61 -8.47 0.64
N THR A 164 -4.69 -8.16 1.37
CA THR A 164 -5.87 -9.04 1.39
C THR A 164 -6.78 -8.79 0.21
N ARG A 165 -6.98 -7.51 -0.17
CA ARG A 165 -7.92 -7.12 -1.21
C ARG A 165 -7.32 -7.15 -2.60
N TYR A 166 -6.03 -6.79 -2.70
CA TYR A 166 -5.30 -6.67 -3.96
C TYR A 166 -4.00 -7.49 -3.92
N PRO A 167 -4.07 -8.83 -3.94
CA PRO A 167 -2.90 -9.70 -3.74
C PRO A 167 -1.84 -9.57 -4.84
N LYS A 168 -2.19 -8.99 -5.99
CA LYS A 168 -1.26 -8.72 -7.10
C LYS A 168 -0.55 -7.36 -6.98
N ASP A 169 -1.02 -6.48 -6.08
CA ASP A 169 -0.40 -5.20 -5.82
C ASP A 169 0.80 -5.36 -4.89
N SER A 170 1.78 -4.49 -5.04
CA SER A 170 2.91 -4.43 -4.13
C SER A 170 2.77 -3.25 -3.17
N ILE A 171 3.10 -3.49 -1.90
CA ILE A 171 3.21 -2.43 -0.90
C ILE A 171 4.57 -2.52 -0.22
N ASP A 172 5.29 -1.41 -0.24
CA ASP A 172 6.53 -1.19 0.48
C ASP A 172 6.32 -0.07 1.49
N ILE A 173 7.05 -0.14 2.60
CA ILE A 173 6.93 0.85 3.67
C ILE A 173 8.28 1.49 3.90
N LEU A 174 8.28 2.78 4.11
CA LEU A 174 9.43 3.52 4.60
C LEU A 174 9.05 4.44 5.76
N VAL A 175 9.99 4.74 6.58
CA VAL A 175 9.88 5.77 7.61
C VAL A 175 10.80 6.93 7.27
N PHE A 176 10.43 8.11 7.72
CA PHE A 176 11.25 9.30 7.52
C PHE A 176 11.25 10.20 8.77
N GLY A 177 12.39 10.81 8.97
CA GLY A 177 12.68 11.78 10.00
C GLY A 177 13.73 12.75 9.48
N ASN A 178 14.93 12.81 10.04
CA ASN A 178 16.07 13.55 9.45
C ASN A 178 16.51 12.94 8.11
N ASP A 179 16.39 11.63 7.99
CA ASP A 179 16.66 10.84 6.79
C ASP A 179 15.50 9.87 6.55
N ALA A 180 15.57 9.03 5.53
CA ALA A 180 14.54 8.05 5.22
C ALA A 180 15.15 6.66 5.01
N TRP A 181 14.45 5.61 5.46
CA TRP A 181 14.85 4.22 5.25
C TRP A 181 13.66 3.28 5.13
N PRO A 182 13.79 2.20 4.35
CA PRO A 182 12.73 1.22 4.22
C PRO A 182 12.65 0.35 5.48
N ILE A 183 11.44 -0.09 5.79
CA ILE A 183 11.17 -1.03 6.88
C ILE A 183 10.30 -2.19 6.41
N ALA A 184 10.35 -3.32 7.10
CA ALA A 184 9.43 -4.40 6.85
C ALA A 184 8.07 -4.15 7.53
N ILE A 185 6.99 -4.70 6.95
CA ILE A 185 5.63 -4.54 7.50
C ILE A 185 5.54 -5.09 8.93
N LYS A 186 6.31 -6.13 9.26
CA LYS A 186 6.38 -6.70 10.60
C LYS A 186 6.93 -5.72 11.65
N ASP A 187 7.74 -4.75 11.23
CA ASP A 187 8.38 -3.80 12.13
C ASP A 187 7.47 -2.62 12.50
N LEU A 188 6.35 -2.44 11.79
CA LEU A 188 5.39 -1.35 12.04
C LEU A 188 4.91 -1.23 13.50
N PRO A 189 4.54 -2.32 14.20
CA PRO A 189 4.09 -2.22 15.60
C PRO A 189 5.16 -1.67 16.54
N TYR A 190 6.42 -1.92 16.21
CA TYR A 190 7.58 -1.58 17.04
C TYR A 190 8.19 -0.20 16.75
N LEU A 191 7.63 0.55 15.80
CA LEU A 191 8.12 1.88 15.46
C LEU A 191 8.12 2.78 16.70
N LYS A 192 9.24 3.45 16.91
CA LYS A 192 9.43 4.47 17.94
C LYS A 192 9.70 5.80 17.26
N VAL A 193 9.16 6.85 17.85
CA VAL A 193 9.49 8.22 17.46
C VAL A 193 10.89 8.53 17.98
N GLY A 194 11.70 9.17 17.16
CA GLY A 194 13.02 9.65 17.54
C GLY A 194 13.07 11.18 17.68
N PRO A 195 14.20 11.71 18.12
CA PRO A 195 14.45 13.14 18.18
C PRO A 195 14.75 13.67 16.75
N PHE A 196 13.88 13.36 15.80
CA PHE A 196 14.06 13.68 14.39
C PHE A 196 13.22 14.87 13.97
N HIS A 197 13.76 15.62 13.02
CA HIS A 197 13.00 16.60 12.26
C HIS A 197 12.27 15.93 11.10
N THR A 198 11.36 16.66 10.45
CA THR A 198 10.56 16.14 9.35
C THR A 198 11.20 16.46 8.00
N ASN A 199 12.02 15.57 7.46
CA ASN A 199 12.62 15.68 6.13
C ASN A 199 11.79 14.95 5.08
N THR A 200 10.71 15.57 4.65
CA THR A 200 9.79 15.02 3.64
C THR A 200 10.51 14.79 2.29
N VAL A 201 11.52 15.62 1.96
CA VAL A 201 12.26 15.48 0.70
C VAL A 201 13.05 14.18 0.65
N ALA A 202 13.74 13.82 1.75
CA ALA A 202 14.44 12.54 1.83
C ALA A 202 13.46 11.36 1.69
N GLY A 203 12.31 11.43 2.37
CA GLY A 203 11.26 10.42 2.27
C GLY A 203 10.73 10.26 0.84
N LEU A 204 10.35 11.37 0.19
CA LEU A 204 9.86 11.33 -1.19
C LEU A 204 10.90 10.85 -2.19
N SER A 205 12.16 11.28 -2.04
CA SER A 205 13.25 10.82 -2.90
C SER A 205 13.43 9.30 -2.82
N LEU A 206 13.46 8.75 -1.60
CA LEU A 206 13.54 7.31 -1.41
C LEU A 206 12.30 6.59 -1.96
N ALA A 207 11.09 7.11 -1.73
CA ALA A 207 9.86 6.54 -2.25
C ALA A 207 9.86 6.48 -3.78
N MET A 208 10.29 7.55 -4.44
CA MET A 208 10.43 7.60 -5.90
C MET A 208 11.43 6.57 -6.41
N ASP A 209 12.59 6.42 -5.74
CA ASP A 209 13.61 5.44 -6.12
C ASP A 209 13.11 4.00 -5.96
N MET A 210 12.36 3.72 -4.89
CA MET A 210 11.70 2.42 -4.70
C MET A 210 10.70 2.14 -5.81
N LEU A 211 9.86 3.12 -6.16
CA LEU A 211 8.84 2.99 -7.21
C LEU A 211 9.44 2.88 -8.62
N ARG A 212 10.58 3.55 -8.90
CA ARG A 212 11.28 3.43 -10.19
C ARG A 212 11.71 1.99 -10.49
N ARG A 213 12.08 1.22 -9.46
CA ARG A 213 12.50 -0.18 -9.57
C ARG A 213 11.33 -1.15 -9.79
N LYS A 214 10.09 -0.71 -9.58
CA LYS A 214 8.89 -1.54 -9.80
C LYS A 214 8.48 -1.53 -11.27
N ARG A 215 8.08 -2.69 -11.78
CA ARG A 215 7.63 -2.87 -13.17
C ARG A 215 6.20 -2.39 -13.41
N ASN A 216 5.40 -2.28 -12.36
CA ASN A 216 3.99 -1.90 -12.45
C ASN A 216 3.85 -0.47 -13.01
N THR A 217 2.91 -0.29 -13.91
CA THR A 217 2.65 1.01 -14.57
C THR A 217 2.05 2.01 -13.58
N ASN A 218 1.11 1.55 -12.75
CA ASN A 218 0.46 2.40 -11.77
C ASN A 218 1.27 2.42 -10.46
N LYS A 219 1.60 3.62 -10.04
CA LYS A 219 2.44 3.87 -8.87
C LYS A 219 1.79 4.94 -8.00
N GLN A 220 1.79 4.73 -6.68
CA GLN A 220 1.25 5.71 -5.74
C GLN A 220 2.08 5.78 -4.47
N ILE A 221 2.01 6.92 -3.82
CA ILE A 221 2.63 7.19 -2.52
C ILE A 221 1.52 7.60 -1.57
N PHE A 222 1.44 6.93 -0.42
CA PHE A 222 0.67 7.39 0.73
C PHE A 222 1.62 7.91 1.79
N MET A 223 1.33 9.08 2.33
CA MET A 223 2.12 9.68 3.40
C MET A 223 1.26 9.86 4.63
N ILE A 224 1.75 9.38 5.78
CA ILE A 224 1.17 9.61 7.09
C ILE A 224 2.13 10.50 7.85
N THR A 225 1.71 11.74 8.08
CA THR A 225 2.49 12.77 8.77
C THR A 225 1.54 13.67 9.56
N ASP A 226 2.02 14.32 10.60
CA ASP A 226 1.26 15.28 11.40
C ASP A 226 1.48 16.71 10.94
N GLY A 227 2.36 16.93 9.95
CA GLY A 227 2.55 18.29 9.62
C GLY A 227 3.59 18.72 8.62
N LYS A 228 4.30 19.74 9.02
CA LYS A 228 5.10 20.58 8.14
C LYS A 228 6.52 20.04 8.02
N PRO A 229 7.11 20.03 6.81
CA PRO A 229 8.54 19.82 6.65
C PRO A 229 9.30 20.81 7.54
N SER A 230 10.21 20.30 8.37
CA SER A 230 10.98 21.12 9.29
C SER A 230 12.47 21.12 9.02
N CYS A 231 12.96 20.23 8.17
CA CYS A 231 14.35 20.24 7.74
C CYS A 231 14.56 19.78 6.30
N LEU A 232 15.68 20.19 5.74
CA LEU A 232 16.18 19.73 4.45
C LEU A 232 17.64 19.28 4.61
N LYS A 233 18.02 18.16 4.03
CA LYS A 233 19.41 17.69 3.99
C LYS A 233 20.02 18.08 2.65
N PHE A 234 21.11 18.80 2.68
CA PHE A 234 21.88 19.14 1.48
C PHE A 234 22.81 17.99 1.05
N LYS A 235 23.33 18.09 -0.18
CA LYS A 235 24.25 17.09 -0.73
C LYS A 235 25.57 16.97 0.04
N ASP A 236 25.98 18.02 0.73
CA ASP A 236 27.16 18.05 1.59
C ASP A 236 26.94 17.40 2.97
N GLY A 237 25.70 16.92 3.24
CA GLY A 237 25.31 16.31 4.51
C GLY A 237 24.86 17.29 5.57
N SER A 238 24.93 18.61 5.32
CA SER A 238 24.40 19.62 6.23
C SER A 238 22.87 19.59 6.25
N PHE A 239 22.28 20.00 7.39
CA PHE A 239 20.85 20.11 7.55
C PHE A 239 20.44 21.57 7.68
N PHE A 240 19.38 21.91 6.97
CA PHE A 240 18.71 23.18 7.10
C PHE A 240 17.46 23.00 7.96
N HIS A 241 17.31 23.82 8.99
CA HIS A 241 16.21 23.73 9.95
C HIS A 241 15.40 25.01 9.92
N GLY A 242 14.11 24.90 9.59
CA GLY A 242 13.15 26.00 9.62
C GLY A 242 12.23 26.00 8.42
N PHE A 243 10.92 26.04 8.67
CA PHE A 243 9.93 26.02 7.58
C PHE A 243 9.97 27.32 6.75
N PHE A 244 10.14 28.46 7.41
CA PHE A 244 10.18 29.75 6.73
C PHE A 244 11.48 29.95 5.93
N ASP A 245 12.58 29.48 6.44
CA ASP A 245 13.86 29.55 5.75
C ASP A 245 13.87 28.60 4.55
N LEU A 246 13.24 27.43 4.67
CA LEU A 246 13.05 26.48 3.58
C LEU A 246 12.26 27.12 2.42
N LEU A 247 11.17 27.81 2.72
CA LEU A 247 10.35 28.51 1.69
C LEU A 247 11.11 29.68 1.05
N ARG A 248 12.01 30.31 1.79
CA ARG A 248 12.86 31.40 1.30
C ARG A 248 13.95 30.89 0.35
N GLU A 249 14.63 29.80 0.70
CA GLU A 249 15.63 29.13 -0.14
C GLU A 249 15.03 28.53 -1.41
N LEU A 250 13.82 27.97 -1.32
CA LEU A 250 13.08 27.44 -2.47
C LEU A 250 12.47 28.54 -3.37
N GLY A 251 12.67 29.83 -3.03
CA GLY A 251 12.15 30.97 -3.80
C GLY A 251 10.62 31.12 -3.75
N VAL A 252 9.94 30.40 -2.86
CA VAL A 252 8.48 30.45 -2.71
C VAL A 252 8.04 31.69 -1.91
N LEU A 253 8.89 32.19 -1.01
CA LEU A 253 8.70 33.45 -0.32
C LEU A 253 9.66 34.49 -0.95
N GLY A 254 9.11 35.44 -1.66
CA GLY A 254 9.86 36.60 -2.12
C GLY A 254 10.56 37.27 -0.94
N THR A 255 11.79 37.72 -1.15
CA THR A 255 12.51 38.54 -0.19
C THR A 255 11.67 39.81 0.08
N CYS A 256 10.99 39.81 1.23
CA CYS A 256 10.41 41.06 1.73
C CYS A 256 11.60 41.90 2.18
N GLY A 257 12.01 42.84 1.30
CA GLY A 257 12.97 43.88 1.67
C GLY A 257 12.31 44.76 2.71
N CYS A 258 12.87 44.79 3.90
CA CYS A 258 12.79 45.92 4.83
C CYS A 258 14.09 46.66 4.81
#